data_52ab61453bfc30c0531c67e9712ed580
#
_entry.id   52ab61453bfc30c0531c67e9712ed580
#
_cell.length_a   1.000
_cell.length_b   1.000
_cell.length_c   1.000
_cell.angle_alpha   90.00
_cell.angle_beta   90.00
_cell.angle_gamma   90.00
#
_symmetry.space_group_name_H-M   'P 1'
#
loop_
_entity.id
_entity.type
_entity.pdbx_description
1 polymer ?
#
loop_
_entity_poly.entity_id
_entity_poly.type
_entity_poly.pdbx_seq_one_letter_code
_entity_poly.pdbx_strand_id
1 'polypeptide(L)'
;MKFNLRNHQVRYLRLSPAICVSKGSLVRDAIRQMQTQRVGCVLVCQNDQLVGIMTEIDVVRKADLGEDALQEPIQEWMTPAPVSISVDTSIWDAAKTMKKGGFRHLPILDGRGKPIGFISIRNIVTFLADQFPDTIYTLPPDPNNIPGTQEGA
;
A
#
# COMPACT_ATOMS: atom_id res chain seq x y z
N MET A 1 0.43 -18.72 24.24
CA MET A 1 0.74 -17.28 24.12
C MET A 1 -0.30 -16.65 23.20
N LYS A 2 -0.98 -15.63 23.66
CA LYS A 2 -1.94 -14.93 22.81
C LYS A 2 -1.19 -14.08 21.79
N PHE A 3 -1.56 -14.21 20.52
CA PHE A 3 -1.08 -13.35 19.48
C PHE A 3 -1.52 -11.91 19.73
N ASN A 4 -0.61 -10.95 19.57
CA ASN A 4 -0.91 -9.55 19.79
C ASN A 4 -0.15 -8.67 18.79
N LEU A 5 -0.89 -7.98 17.95
CA LEU A 5 -0.32 -7.07 16.95
C LEU A 5 0.52 -5.93 17.56
N ARG A 6 0.27 -5.60 18.82
CA ARG A 6 1.04 -4.55 19.51
C ARG A 6 2.50 -4.94 19.75
N ASN A 7 2.74 -6.25 19.82
CA ASN A 7 4.08 -6.79 20.10
C ASN A 7 4.84 -7.15 18.82
N HIS A 8 4.24 -6.95 17.67
CA HIS A 8 4.86 -7.24 16.38
C HIS A 8 5.12 -5.95 15.62
N GLN A 9 6.34 -5.80 15.14
CA GLN A 9 6.76 -4.62 14.38
C GLN A 9 6.51 -4.82 12.89
N VAL A 10 6.38 -3.71 12.18
CA VAL A 10 6.18 -3.66 10.73
C VAL A 10 7.28 -4.44 9.98
N ARG A 11 8.50 -4.51 10.53
CA ARG A 11 9.60 -5.27 9.92
C ARG A 11 9.28 -6.74 9.65
N TYR A 12 8.33 -7.31 10.39
CA TYR A 12 7.92 -8.70 10.21
C TYR A 12 6.90 -8.90 9.09
N LEU A 13 6.37 -7.80 8.54
CA LEU A 13 5.50 -7.86 7.37
C LEU A 13 6.35 -8.02 6.10
N ARG A 14 5.76 -8.59 5.08
CA ARG A 14 6.36 -8.58 3.76
C ARG A 14 6.19 -7.19 3.16
N LEU A 15 7.27 -6.43 3.13
CA LEU A 15 7.25 -5.07 2.59
C LEU A 15 7.21 -5.11 1.06
N SER A 16 6.45 -4.19 0.50
CA SER A 16 6.48 -3.95 -0.95
C SER A 16 7.66 -3.02 -1.28
N PRO A 17 8.35 -3.24 -2.40
CA PRO A 17 9.49 -2.41 -2.77
C PRO A 17 9.06 -0.95 -2.99
N ALA A 18 9.92 -0.02 -2.59
CA ALA A 18 9.70 1.39 -2.83
C ALA A 18 9.97 1.70 -4.32
N ILE A 19 8.93 2.11 -5.04
CA ILE A 19 9.09 2.68 -6.37
C ILE A 19 9.10 4.18 -6.18
N CYS A 20 10.27 4.80 -6.38
CA CYS A 20 10.46 6.22 -6.22
C CYS A 20 10.57 6.89 -7.58
N VAL A 21 9.78 7.94 -7.77
CA VAL A 21 9.82 8.77 -8.97
C VAL A 21 10.05 10.22 -8.57
N SER A 22 10.55 11.05 -9.47
CA SER A 22 10.73 12.48 -9.22
C SER A 22 9.41 13.23 -9.39
N LYS A 23 9.31 14.43 -8.82
CA LYS A 23 8.13 15.29 -8.93
C LYS A 23 7.73 15.60 -10.38
N GLY A 24 8.71 15.71 -11.26
CA GLY A 24 8.48 16.03 -12.66
C GLY A 24 8.16 14.82 -13.53
N SER A 25 8.21 13.61 -12.99
CA SER A 25 7.85 12.40 -13.73
C SER A 25 6.41 12.48 -14.20
N LEU A 26 6.16 11.98 -15.41
CA LEU A 26 4.80 12.00 -15.97
C LEU A 26 3.93 10.98 -15.26
N VAL A 27 2.69 11.34 -15.01
CA VAL A 27 1.70 10.45 -14.42
C VAL A 27 1.60 9.14 -15.20
N ARG A 28 1.60 9.22 -16.54
CA ARG A 28 1.55 8.03 -17.40
C ARG A 28 2.67 7.05 -17.11
N ASP A 29 3.88 7.55 -16.93
CA ASP A 29 5.04 6.70 -16.68
C ASP A 29 4.96 6.06 -15.29
N ALA A 30 4.46 6.81 -14.30
CA ALA A 30 4.24 6.29 -12.95
C ALA A 30 3.19 5.17 -12.94
N ILE A 31 2.07 5.37 -13.66
CA ILE A 31 1.04 4.34 -13.79
C ILE A 31 1.61 3.08 -14.44
N ARG A 32 2.44 3.25 -15.47
CA ARG A 32 3.08 2.12 -16.14
C ARG A 32 3.98 1.33 -15.18
N GLN A 33 4.71 2.01 -14.31
CA GLN A 33 5.51 1.35 -13.29
C GLN A 33 4.64 0.60 -12.28
N MET A 34 3.52 1.18 -11.85
CA MET A 34 2.57 0.51 -10.98
C MET A 34 2.07 -0.79 -11.60
N GLN A 35 1.73 -0.77 -12.87
CA GLN A 35 1.28 -1.96 -13.61
C GLN A 35 2.38 -3.01 -13.71
N THR A 36 3.59 -2.61 -14.11
CA THR A 36 4.72 -3.51 -14.30
C THR A 36 5.13 -4.19 -12.98
N GLN A 37 5.17 -3.43 -11.91
CA GLN A 37 5.59 -3.92 -10.59
C GLN A 37 4.42 -4.51 -9.78
N ARG A 38 3.20 -4.38 -10.27
CA ARG A 38 1.98 -4.86 -9.60
C ARG A 38 1.83 -4.29 -8.18
N VAL A 39 2.02 -2.99 -8.06
CA VAL A 39 1.89 -2.28 -6.80
C VAL A 39 0.80 -1.23 -6.89
N GLY A 40 0.19 -0.90 -5.74
CA GLY A 40 -0.92 0.03 -5.65
C GLY A 40 -0.53 1.49 -5.43
N CYS A 41 0.75 1.79 -5.37
CA CYS A 41 1.21 3.17 -5.21
C CYS A 41 2.64 3.36 -5.73
N VAL A 42 2.99 4.61 -6.00
CA VAL A 42 4.37 5.05 -6.20
C VAL A 42 4.69 6.16 -5.21
N LEU A 43 5.93 6.20 -4.78
CA LEU A 43 6.43 7.24 -3.88
C LEU A 43 7.11 8.33 -4.71
N VAL A 44 6.89 9.58 -4.34
CA VAL A 44 7.51 10.72 -5.00
C VAL A 44 8.61 11.25 -4.10
N CYS A 45 9.81 11.33 -4.63
CA CYS A 45 11.00 11.67 -3.87
C CYS A 45 11.73 12.87 -4.50
N GLN A 46 12.36 13.64 -3.64
CA GLN A 46 13.26 14.72 -4.03
C GLN A 46 14.50 14.64 -3.15
N ASN A 47 15.68 14.55 -3.76
CA ASN A 47 16.94 14.41 -3.03
C ASN A 47 16.90 13.26 -2.01
N ASP A 48 16.38 12.09 -2.44
CA ASP A 48 16.20 10.88 -1.62
C ASP A 48 15.22 11.06 -0.44
N GLN A 49 14.49 12.16 -0.39
CA GLN A 49 13.48 12.40 0.64
C GLN A 49 12.08 12.20 0.08
N LEU A 50 11.23 11.54 0.85
CA LEU A 50 9.82 11.35 0.50
C LEU A 50 9.09 12.70 0.53
N VAL A 51 8.48 13.07 -0.59
CA VAL A 51 7.71 14.32 -0.70
C VAL A 51 6.26 14.09 -1.09
N GLY A 52 5.90 12.91 -1.57
CA GLY A 52 4.53 12.63 -1.98
C GLY A 52 4.27 11.16 -2.20
N ILE A 53 2.99 10.82 -2.38
CA ILE A 53 2.53 9.48 -2.74
C ILE A 53 1.38 9.62 -3.75
N MET A 54 1.39 8.77 -4.77
CA MET A 54 0.25 8.60 -5.67
C MET A 54 -0.23 7.16 -5.60
N THR A 55 -1.52 6.96 -5.39
CA THR A 55 -2.12 5.64 -5.24
C THR A 55 -3.11 5.36 -6.36
N GLU A 56 -3.56 4.11 -6.46
CA GLU A 56 -4.60 3.70 -7.42
C GLU A 56 -5.85 4.55 -7.30
N ILE A 57 -6.23 4.94 -6.08
CA ILE A 57 -7.41 5.76 -5.84
C ILE A 57 -7.25 7.17 -6.44
N ASP A 58 -6.05 7.71 -6.40
CA ASP A 58 -5.76 9.01 -7.03
C ASP A 58 -5.95 8.93 -8.55
N VAL A 59 -5.48 7.82 -9.14
CA VAL A 59 -5.65 7.56 -10.57
C VAL A 59 -7.13 7.47 -10.93
N VAL A 60 -7.91 6.69 -10.18
CA VAL A 60 -9.34 6.52 -10.43
C VAL A 60 -10.10 7.84 -10.31
N ARG A 61 -9.80 8.63 -9.28
CA ARG A 61 -10.46 9.92 -9.07
C ARG A 61 -10.22 10.92 -10.19
N LYS A 62 -9.10 10.79 -10.88
CA LYS A 62 -8.71 11.70 -11.96
C LYS A 62 -8.90 11.10 -13.36
N ALA A 63 -9.48 9.91 -13.45
CA ALA A 63 -9.66 9.21 -14.72
C ALA A 63 -10.51 9.99 -15.74
N ASP A 64 -11.41 10.86 -15.26
CA ASP A 64 -12.28 11.64 -16.11
C ASP A 64 -11.59 12.83 -16.80
N LEU A 65 -10.35 13.13 -16.45
CA LEU A 65 -9.63 14.28 -17.01
C LEU A 65 -9.12 14.07 -18.43
N GLY A 66 -9.23 12.85 -18.96
CA GLY A 66 -8.81 12.51 -20.31
C GLY A 66 -7.32 12.19 -20.46
N GLU A 67 -6.92 11.83 -21.68
CA GLU A 67 -5.55 11.38 -21.95
C GLU A 67 -4.50 12.46 -21.73
N ASP A 68 -4.84 13.73 -21.98
CA ASP A 68 -3.90 14.83 -21.79
C ASP A 68 -3.46 14.99 -20.34
N ALA A 69 -4.32 14.63 -19.39
CA ALA A 69 -4.01 14.68 -17.98
C ALA A 69 -2.88 13.70 -17.60
N LEU A 70 -2.73 12.62 -18.34
CA LEU A 70 -1.67 11.63 -18.10
C LEU A 70 -0.28 12.19 -18.45
N GLN A 71 -0.21 13.28 -19.18
CA GLN A 71 1.04 13.97 -19.50
C GLN A 71 1.43 14.97 -18.41
N GLU A 72 0.60 15.16 -17.39
CA GLU A 72 0.94 16.04 -16.28
C GLU A 72 2.06 15.46 -15.42
N PRO A 73 2.84 16.31 -14.76
CA PRO A 73 3.81 15.85 -13.78
C PRO A 73 3.10 15.27 -12.56
N ILE A 74 3.68 14.25 -11.97
CA ILE A 74 3.07 13.53 -10.85
C ILE A 74 2.80 14.43 -9.64
N GLN A 75 3.54 15.51 -9.48
CA GLN A 75 3.31 16.47 -8.39
C GLN A 75 1.90 17.04 -8.39
N GLU A 76 1.23 17.08 -9.56
CA GLU A 76 -0.16 17.56 -9.67
C GLU A 76 -1.17 16.51 -9.20
N TRP A 77 -0.78 15.26 -9.11
CA TRP A 77 -1.66 14.14 -8.74
C TRP A 77 -1.35 13.54 -7.37
N MET A 78 -0.15 13.78 -6.85
CA MET A 78 0.28 13.18 -5.59
C MET A 78 -0.41 13.81 -4.38
N THR A 79 -0.48 13.06 -3.29
CA THR A 79 -0.72 13.60 -1.96
C THR A 79 0.63 14.06 -1.41
N PRO A 80 0.81 15.36 -1.10
CA PRO A 80 2.08 15.83 -0.55
C PRO A 80 2.25 15.46 0.91
N ALA A 81 3.48 15.39 1.36
CA ALA A 81 3.85 15.10 2.75
C ALA A 81 3.06 13.92 3.36
N PRO A 82 3.12 12.73 2.73
CA PRO A 82 2.35 11.59 3.20
C PRO A 82 2.80 11.16 4.59
N VAL A 83 1.86 10.62 5.36
CA VAL A 83 2.19 9.98 6.63
C VAL A 83 3.10 8.80 6.35
N SER A 84 4.17 8.67 7.10
CA SER A 84 5.14 7.58 6.96
C SER A 84 5.45 6.97 8.33
N ILE A 85 6.02 5.77 8.32
CA ILE A 85 6.37 5.02 9.51
C ILE A 85 7.79 4.45 9.38
N SER A 86 8.31 3.91 10.47
CA SER A 86 9.56 3.15 10.45
C SER A 86 9.29 1.66 10.56
N VAL A 87 10.32 0.84 10.34
CA VAL A 87 10.23 -0.62 10.52
C VAL A 87 9.98 -1.01 11.97
N ASP A 88 10.27 -0.12 12.92
CA ASP A 88 10.06 -0.36 14.35
C ASP A 88 8.63 -0.08 14.81
N THR A 89 7.82 0.58 13.98
CA THR A 89 6.41 0.84 14.27
C THR A 89 5.68 -0.49 14.48
N SER A 90 4.81 -0.58 15.49
CA SER A 90 4.00 -1.78 15.68
C SER A 90 2.97 -1.92 14.57
N ILE A 91 2.62 -3.15 14.23
CA ILE A 91 1.59 -3.42 13.22
C ILE A 91 0.26 -2.83 13.66
N TRP A 92 -0.02 -2.84 14.97
CA TRP A 92 -1.21 -2.22 15.53
C TRP A 92 -1.26 -0.71 15.24
N ASP A 93 -0.17 0.00 15.51
CA ASP A 93 -0.10 1.44 15.26
C ASP A 93 -0.18 1.78 13.79
N ALA A 94 0.43 0.97 12.93
CA ALA A 94 0.31 1.11 11.48
C ALA A 94 -1.15 0.98 11.03
N ALA A 95 -1.86 -0.04 11.51
CA ALA A 95 -3.27 -0.26 11.19
C ALA A 95 -4.14 0.90 11.68
N LYS A 96 -3.89 1.38 12.90
CA LYS A 96 -4.59 2.56 13.43
C LYS A 96 -4.35 3.80 12.59
N THR A 97 -3.12 4.01 12.15
CA THR A 97 -2.75 5.14 11.30
C THR A 97 -3.51 5.10 9.98
N MET A 98 -3.58 3.93 9.35
CA MET A 98 -4.35 3.75 8.12
C MET A 98 -5.82 4.05 8.33
N LYS A 99 -6.42 3.53 9.40
CA LYS A 99 -7.83 3.73 9.72
C LYS A 99 -8.13 5.21 9.99
N LYS A 100 -7.32 5.86 10.79
CA LYS A 100 -7.50 7.26 11.16
C LYS A 100 -7.37 8.18 9.94
N GLY A 101 -6.41 7.90 9.06
CA GLY A 101 -6.16 8.71 7.88
C GLY A 101 -7.03 8.37 6.68
N GLY A 102 -7.75 7.24 6.71
CA GLY A 102 -8.56 6.79 5.59
C GLY A 102 -7.74 6.33 4.39
N PHE A 103 -6.54 5.87 4.59
CA PHE A 103 -5.67 5.40 3.51
C PHE A 103 -5.19 3.97 3.77
N ARG A 104 -4.77 3.30 2.69
CA ARG A 104 -4.43 1.86 2.69
C ARG A 104 -2.96 1.57 2.47
N HIS A 105 -2.14 2.60 2.30
CA HIS A 105 -0.71 2.48 2.03
C HIS A 105 0.06 3.38 2.96
N LEU A 106 1.14 2.86 3.54
CA LEU A 106 2.04 3.64 4.39
C LEU A 106 3.48 3.47 3.89
N PRO A 107 4.12 4.55 3.45
CA PRO A 107 5.55 4.52 3.20
C PRO A 107 6.35 4.22 4.46
N ILE A 108 7.43 3.50 4.28
CA ILE A 108 8.37 3.17 5.36
C ILE A 108 9.68 3.86 5.06
N LEU A 109 10.16 4.64 6.02
CA LEU A 109 11.40 5.39 5.89
C LEU A 109 12.48 4.77 6.78
N ASP A 110 13.73 4.89 6.34
CA ASP A 110 14.89 4.58 7.20
C ASP A 110 15.16 5.74 8.17
N GLY A 111 16.22 5.61 8.98
CA GLY A 111 16.60 6.63 9.95
C GLY A 111 17.05 7.97 9.35
N ARG A 112 17.26 8.03 8.03
CA ARG A 112 17.65 9.24 7.31
C ARG A 112 16.49 9.87 6.54
N GLY A 113 15.28 9.28 6.63
CA GLY A 113 14.11 9.76 5.91
C GLY A 113 13.99 9.25 4.48
N LYS A 114 14.86 8.31 4.08
CA LYS A 114 14.81 7.70 2.75
C LYS A 114 13.78 6.57 2.71
N PRO A 115 12.90 6.53 1.70
CA PRO A 115 11.95 5.42 1.56
C PRO A 115 12.67 4.09 1.29
N ILE A 116 12.30 3.07 2.05
CA ILE A 116 12.83 1.72 1.89
C ILE A 116 11.77 0.73 1.41
N GLY A 117 10.52 1.13 1.40
CA GLY A 117 9.41 0.31 0.98
C GLY A 117 8.09 0.95 1.40
N PHE A 118 7.03 0.19 1.26
CA PHE A 118 5.74 0.57 1.81
C PHE A 118 4.99 -0.69 2.25
N ILE A 119 3.99 -0.50 3.09
CA ILE A 119 3.03 -1.56 3.43
C ILE A 119 1.64 -1.12 3.01
N SER A 120 0.82 -2.11 2.68
CA SER A 120 -0.60 -1.92 2.42
C SER A 120 -1.42 -2.64 3.49
N ILE A 121 -2.71 -2.32 3.56
CA ILE A 121 -3.61 -3.05 4.45
C ILE A 121 -3.61 -4.56 4.12
N ARG A 122 -3.41 -4.91 2.85
CA ARG A 122 -3.30 -6.30 2.41
C ARG A 122 -2.12 -7.03 3.06
N ASN A 123 -0.98 -6.35 3.23
CA ASN A 123 0.18 -6.95 3.90
C ASN A 123 -0.17 -7.35 5.35
N ILE A 124 -0.94 -6.52 6.04
CA ILE A 124 -1.38 -6.82 7.41
C ILE A 124 -2.35 -8.00 7.42
N VAL A 125 -3.32 -8.02 6.50
CA VAL A 125 -4.28 -9.13 6.40
C VAL A 125 -3.56 -10.45 6.10
N THR A 126 -2.61 -10.43 5.16
CA THR A 126 -1.82 -11.63 4.82
C THR A 126 -1.02 -12.12 6.02
N PHE A 127 -0.39 -11.21 6.75
CA PHE A 127 0.35 -11.57 7.96
C PHE A 127 -0.55 -12.24 8.99
N LEU A 128 -1.75 -11.69 9.22
CA LEU A 128 -2.73 -12.28 10.14
C LEU A 128 -3.16 -13.67 9.69
N ALA A 129 -3.43 -13.83 8.40
CA ALA A 129 -3.82 -15.13 7.85
C ALA A 129 -2.73 -16.19 8.08
N ASP A 130 -1.47 -15.80 7.92
CA ASP A 130 -0.32 -16.69 8.14
C ASP A 130 -0.14 -17.06 9.61
N GLN A 131 -0.57 -16.20 10.54
CA GLN A 131 -0.50 -16.49 11.99
C GLN A 131 -1.59 -17.47 12.44
N PHE A 132 -2.72 -17.53 11.74
CA PHE A 132 -3.87 -18.34 12.12
C PHE A 132 -4.36 -19.20 10.94
N PRO A 133 -3.49 -19.99 10.28
CA PRO A 133 -3.88 -20.72 9.08
C PRO A 133 -4.99 -21.73 9.36
N ASP A 134 -4.93 -22.46 10.47
CA ASP A 134 -5.94 -23.48 10.83
C ASP A 134 -7.30 -22.85 11.09
N THR A 135 -7.34 -21.69 11.70
CA THR A 135 -8.59 -20.97 11.97
C THR A 135 -9.22 -20.44 10.69
N ILE A 136 -8.40 -19.94 9.75
CA ILE A 136 -8.89 -19.30 8.53
C ILE A 136 -9.23 -20.31 7.45
N TYR A 137 -8.40 -21.35 7.27
CA TYR A 137 -8.52 -22.29 6.16
C TYR A 137 -9.28 -23.58 6.48
N THR A 138 -9.53 -23.88 7.76
CA THR A 138 -10.23 -25.10 8.18
C THR A 138 -11.63 -24.86 8.68
N LEU A 139 -12.18 -23.68 8.52
CA LEU A 139 -13.59 -23.42 8.80
C LEU A 139 -14.46 -24.33 7.96
N PRO A 140 -15.51 -24.92 8.54
CA PRO A 140 -16.42 -25.77 7.77
C PRO A 140 -17.07 -24.96 6.66
N PRO A 141 -17.28 -25.56 5.47
CA PRO A 141 -17.95 -24.85 4.38
C PRO A 141 -19.36 -24.46 4.80
N ASP A 142 -19.75 -23.24 4.47
CA ASP A 142 -21.13 -22.79 4.62
C ASP A 142 -21.99 -23.56 3.61
N PRO A 143 -23.01 -24.34 4.07
CA PRO A 143 -23.87 -25.04 3.14
C PRO A 143 -24.66 -24.16 2.19
N ASN A 144 -24.78 -22.86 2.51
CA ASN A 144 -25.44 -21.89 1.65
C ASN A 144 -24.49 -21.20 0.69
N ASN A 145 -23.20 -21.40 0.86
CA ASN A 145 -22.18 -20.86 -0.03
C ASN A 145 -21.72 -21.95 -0.98
N ILE A 146 -22.11 -21.85 -2.23
CA ILE A 146 -21.78 -22.83 -3.26
C ILE A 146 -20.57 -22.33 -4.03
N PRO A 147 -19.37 -22.87 -3.75
CA PRO A 147 -18.14 -22.34 -4.35
C PRO A 147 -18.08 -22.43 -5.86
N GLY A 148 -18.77 -23.39 -6.43
CA GLY A 148 -18.75 -23.58 -7.88
C GLY A 148 -19.43 -22.49 -8.67
N THR A 149 -20.16 -21.61 -8.03
CA THR A 149 -20.94 -20.60 -8.73
C THR A 149 -20.12 -19.40 -9.19
N GLN A 150 -18.88 -19.28 -8.68
CA GLN A 150 -18.04 -18.16 -9.12
C GLN A 150 -17.27 -18.47 -10.39
N GLU A 151 -17.40 -19.61 -10.96
CA GLU A 151 -16.70 -19.95 -12.21
C GLU A 151 -17.06 -19.01 -13.34
N GLY A 152 -18.19 -18.38 -13.25
CA GLY A 152 -18.57 -17.35 -14.20
C GLY A 152 -17.73 -16.09 -14.14
N ALA A 153 -16.90 -16.00 -13.17
CA ALA A 153 -16.02 -14.86 -13.04
C ALA A 153 -14.94 -14.87 -14.11
#